data_5d8b7dc1c94d5facf545d85ad4011ed1
#
_entry.id   5d8b7dc1c94d5facf545d85ad4011ed1
#
_cell.length_a   1.000
_cell.length_b   1.000
_cell.length_c   1.000
_cell.angle_alpha   90.00
_cell.angle_beta   90.00
_cell.angle_gamma   90.00
#
_symmetry.space_group_name_H-M   'P 1'
#
loop_
_entity.id
_entity.type
_entity.pdbx_description
1 polymer ?
#
loop_
_entity_poly.entity_id
_entity_poly.type
_entity_poly.pdbx_seq_one_letter_code
_entity_poly.pdbx_strand_id
1 'polypeptide(L)'
;MAISFIFTILLSYLWEFIASQDLEEKYYFSQTQLLFHALMTGIAMASVRLFYKTVYHSFFWNNRQNAIPVILFGAGNMGHNTYNLLQLGSRNRYKVVAILDDNPKRIGRYIQGVRIRSLNELNMKLLERVGGAQELVIAIDTTTPERLKNISAKAELLPIKIKIIPNSAALLEGRVATQQIRSLKVSDLLGRKAIELNNPVIKQALSDKVVLVTGGAGSIGSELVRQIGSMSCKLVVLDQAESALYDIQQELRDSPYFNDFTFIVGDIRDRDFMEVIFQQYRPQLIFHAAAYKHVPLMEANPYEAVWTNVCGSYNLALLADKYQVEKFVMVSTDKAVNPTNVMGATKRVAEIAVCAVNQTSNTSFIVTRFGNVLGSNGSVIPLFEKQIDKGGPITITHPDITRFFMTIPEACQLVQEAGIMGNGGEIYVFDMGESVKIMDLAKQMIRLKGLSYPEDIDIKIVGLRPGEKIYEELLASDENTEKTHHEKIMIAKVNTKDVEQKRLKIDELCQLVQRANPEKNKMEIVALMKAIVPEFRSQNSIFESLDPLKEPLN
;
A
#
# COMPACT_ATOMS: atom_id res chain seq x y z
N MET A 1 33.93 40.42 9.64
CA MET A 1 34.65 41.26 10.58
C MET A 1 36.16 41.17 10.41
N ALA A 2 36.81 39.99 10.56
CA ALA A 2 38.26 39.89 10.41
C ALA A 2 38.80 40.39 9.07
N ILE A 3 38.18 40.08 7.96
CA ILE A 3 38.57 40.49 6.60
C ILE A 3 38.46 42.01 6.43
N SER A 4 37.42 42.64 6.99
CA SER A 4 37.22 44.09 6.93
C SER A 4 38.25 44.83 7.80
N PHE A 5 38.60 44.27 8.95
CA PHE A 5 39.64 44.79 9.84
C PHE A 5 41.03 44.76 9.19
N ILE A 6 41.35 43.59 8.55
CA ILE A 6 42.62 43.40 7.80
C ILE A 6 42.65 44.39 6.61
N PHE A 7 41.56 44.58 5.88
CA PHE A 7 41.48 45.48 4.74
C PHE A 7 41.64 46.97 5.19
N THR A 8 41.07 47.35 6.32
CA THR A 8 41.21 48.69 6.88
C THR A 8 42.66 48.97 7.32
N ILE A 9 43.31 47.98 7.92
CA ILE A 9 44.72 48.05 8.27
C ILE A 9 45.60 48.17 7.00
N LEU A 10 45.37 47.34 6.00
CA LEU A 10 46.09 47.38 4.72
C LEU A 10 45.88 48.74 4.00
N LEU A 11 44.70 49.29 4.00
CA LEU A 11 44.41 50.61 3.46
C LEU A 11 45.10 51.72 4.24
N SER A 12 45.19 51.63 5.56
CA SER A 12 45.94 52.62 6.36
C SER A 12 47.45 52.54 6.09
N TYR A 13 48.04 51.37 5.93
CA TYR A 13 49.42 51.21 5.54
C TYR A 13 49.68 51.65 4.09
N LEU A 14 48.77 51.43 3.17
CA LEU A 14 48.86 51.88 1.78
C LEU A 14 48.76 53.40 1.74
N TRP A 15 47.88 54.02 2.55
CA TRP A 15 47.77 55.49 2.68
C TRP A 15 49.04 56.10 3.31
N GLU A 16 49.64 55.51 4.34
CA GLU A 16 50.91 55.91 4.91
C GLU A 16 52.05 55.84 3.88
N PHE A 17 52.08 54.79 3.06
CA PHE A 17 53.07 54.61 2.00
C PHE A 17 52.92 55.69 0.89
N ILE A 18 51.72 56.00 0.49
CA ILE A 18 51.43 57.05 -0.50
C ILE A 18 51.70 58.44 0.05
N ALA A 19 51.30 58.73 1.28
CA ALA A 19 51.50 59.99 1.95
C ALA A 19 53.00 60.26 2.30
N SER A 20 53.78 59.22 2.49
CA SER A 20 55.24 59.34 2.78
C SER A 20 56.08 59.77 1.55
N GLN A 21 55.47 59.78 0.36
CA GLN A 21 56.19 60.16 -0.85
C GLN A 21 56.14 61.68 -1.19
N ASP A 22 55.17 62.47 -0.56
CA ASP A 22 54.93 63.80 -1.11
C ASP A 22 54.63 64.93 -0.06
N LEU A 23 54.65 64.70 1.25
CA LEU A 23 54.27 65.74 2.25
C LEU A 23 55.15 65.72 3.50
N GLU A 24 55.63 66.94 3.89
CA GLU A 24 56.43 67.17 5.13
C GLU A 24 55.62 66.99 6.44
N GLU A 25 54.34 66.68 6.43
CA GLU A 25 53.55 66.36 7.64
C GLU A 25 53.08 64.92 7.65
N LYS A 26 53.61 64.12 8.58
CA LYS A 26 53.14 62.74 8.81
C LYS A 26 51.82 62.73 9.59
N TYR A 27 50.73 62.43 8.90
CA TYR A 27 49.43 62.16 9.54
C TYR A 27 49.42 60.73 10.10
N TYR A 28 49.65 60.56 11.39
CA TYR A 28 49.46 59.27 12.09
C TYR A 28 48.01 59.17 12.56
N PHE A 29 47.30 58.16 12.07
CA PHE A 29 46.01 57.80 12.69
C PHE A 29 46.29 57.26 14.09
N SER A 30 45.71 57.89 15.13
CA SER A 30 45.86 57.37 16.48
C SER A 30 45.17 55.99 16.59
N GLN A 31 45.70 55.09 17.43
CA GLN A 31 45.08 53.80 17.69
C GLN A 31 43.63 53.89 18.09
N THR A 32 43.22 54.97 18.77
CA THR A 32 41.83 55.31 19.09
C THR A 32 40.97 55.58 17.86
N GLN A 33 41.48 56.26 16.84
CA GLN A 33 40.75 56.51 15.58
C GLN A 33 40.56 55.24 14.77
N LEU A 34 41.53 54.36 14.73
CA LEU A 34 41.43 53.04 14.08
C LEU A 34 40.41 52.13 14.77
N LEU A 35 40.43 52.10 16.13
CA LEU A 35 39.45 51.38 16.94
C LEU A 35 38.03 51.91 16.74
N PHE A 36 37.83 53.24 16.72
CA PHE A 36 36.53 53.89 16.48
C PHE A 36 36.03 53.60 15.08
N HIS A 37 36.90 53.65 14.08
CA HIS A 37 36.54 53.31 12.68
C HIS A 37 36.11 51.85 12.52
N ALA A 38 36.84 50.91 13.16
CA ALA A 38 36.52 49.49 13.17
C ALA A 38 35.16 49.24 13.85
N LEU A 39 34.88 49.92 14.98
CA LEU A 39 33.63 49.80 15.71
C LEU A 39 32.45 50.34 14.87
N MET A 40 32.59 51.51 14.26
CA MET A 40 31.58 52.15 13.42
C MET A 40 31.29 51.32 12.16
N THR A 41 32.32 50.72 11.53
CA THR A 41 32.18 49.83 10.38
C THR A 41 31.44 48.52 10.79
N GLY A 42 31.76 47.99 11.99
CA GLY A 42 31.07 46.82 12.55
C GLY A 42 29.57 47.09 12.79
N ILE A 43 29.24 48.27 13.38
CA ILE A 43 27.84 48.68 13.60
C ILE A 43 27.12 48.93 12.27
N ALA A 44 27.76 49.60 11.31
CA ALA A 44 27.17 49.84 9.97
C ALA A 44 26.88 48.50 9.26
N MET A 45 27.81 47.54 9.26
CA MET A 45 27.62 46.24 8.65
C MET A 45 26.51 45.44 9.37
N ALA A 46 26.45 45.47 10.70
CA ALA A 46 25.37 44.83 11.44
C ALA A 46 24.01 45.49 11.13
N SER A 47 23.95 46.81 11.02
CA SER A 47 22.73 47.57 10.68
C SER A 47 22.26 47.28 9.26
N VAL A 48 23.17 47.24 8.27
CA VAL A 48 22.85 46.87 6.89
C VAL A 48 22.35 45.41 6.81
N ARG A 49 22.96 44.52 7.56
CA ARG A 49 22.54 43.10 7.60
C ARG A 49 21.17 42.92 8.27
N LEU A 50 20.89 43.67 9.34
CA LEU A 50 19.58 43.71 10.00
C LEU A 50 18.53 44.35 9.10
N PHE A 51 18.84 45.45 8.46
CA PHE A 51 17.97 46.12 7.50
C PHE A 51 17.66 45.25 6.30
N TYR A 52 18.70 44.62 5.68
CA TYR A 52 18.51 43.68 4.58
C TYR A 52 17.65 42.48 5.00
N LYS A 53 17.94 41.89 6.16
CA LYS A 53 17.14 40.77 6.70
C LYS A 53 15.68 41.21 6.96
N THR A 54 15.44 42.40 7.50
CA THR A 54 14.10 42.87 7.82
C THR A 54 13.33 43.28 6.57
N VAL A 55 13.95 44.08 5.68
CA VAL A 55 13.33 44.57 4.44
C VAL A 55 13.18 43.44 3.42
N TYR A 56 14.21 42.62 3.22
CA TYR A 56 14.16 41.44 2.32
C TYR A 56 13.08 40.46 2.78
N HIS A 57 13.04 40.16 4.09
CA HIS A 57 11.98 39.32 4.65
C HIS A 57 10.60 39.92 4.49
N SER A 58 10.41 41.23 4.77
CA SER A 58 9.08 41.84 4.68
C SER A 58 8.62 42.03 3.23
N PHE A 59 9.52 42.33 2.30
CA PHE A 59 9.19 42.57 0.90
C PHE A 59 8.95 41.29 0.12
N PHE A 60 9.77 40.27 0.32
CA PHE A 60 9.61 38.95 -0.32
C PHE A 60 8.56 38.07 0.35
N TRP A 61 8.31 38.27 1.66
CA TRP A 61 7.27 37.51 2.38
C TRP A 61 5.85 37.99 2.04
N ASN A 62 5.69 39.27 1.69
CA ASN A 62 4.38 39.84 1.38
C ASN A 62 3.91 39.55 -0.07
N ASN A 63 4.78 39.08 -0.94
CA ASN A 63 4.47 38.84 -2.37
C ASN A 63 4.00 37.39 -2.66
N ARG A 64 3.37 36.71 -1.67
CA ARG A 64 2.83 35.35 -1.80
C ARG A 64 1.37 35.31 -2.24
N GLN A 65 0.99 36.12 -3.23
CA GLN A 65 -0.40 36.19 -3.70
C GLN A 65 -0.95 34.87 -4.26
N ASN A 66 -0.08 33.91 -4.65
CA ASN A 66 -0.47 32.63 -5.22
C ASN A 66 -0.13 31.42 -4.32
N ALA A 67 0.25 31.63 -3.06
CA ALA A 67 0.56 30.52 -2.15
C ALA A 67 -0.73 29.86 -1.61
N ILE A 68 -0.79 28.53 -1.63
CA ILE A 68 -1.91 27.75 -1.09
C ILE A 68 -1.93 27.93 0.44
N PRO A 69 -3.00 28.51 1.01
CA PRO A 69 -3.12 28.65 2.47
C PRO A 69 -3.41 27.28 3.09
N VAL A 70 -2.57 26.86 4.05
CA VAL A 70 -2.66 25.55 4.70
C VAL A 70 -2.75 25.69 6.22
N ILE A 71 -3.51 24.78 6.84
CA ILE A 71 -3.50 24.53 8.26
C ILE A 71 -2.54 23.37 8.52
N LEU A 72 -1.61 23.52 9.47
CA LEU A 72 -0.70 22.48 9.89
C LEU A 72 -1.23 21.81 11.16
N PHE A 73 -1.41 20.51 11.16
CA PHE A 73 -1.72 19.73 12.37
C PHE A 73 -0.48 19.00 12.87
N GLY A 74 -0.12 19.31 14.12
CA GLY A 74 1.07 18.83 14.80
C GLY A 74 2.06 19.98 15.06
N ALA A 75 2.37 20.20 16.34
CA ALA A 75 3.31 21.22 16.81
C ALA A 75 4.53 20.59 17.52
N GLY A 76 4.83 19.30 17.27
CA GLY A 76 6.02 18.60 17.70
C GLY A 76 7.21 18.83 16.77
N ASN A 77 8.24 18.00 16.89
CA ASN A 77 9.44 18.08 16.05
C ASN A 77 9.10 17.97 14.57
N MET A 78 8.25 17.01 14.22
CA MET A 78 7.76 16.84 12.85
C MET A 78 7.03 18.07 12.34
N GLY A 79 6.16 18.68 13.17
CA GLY A 79 5.47 19.92 12.82
C GLY A 79 6.40 21.09 12.58
N HIS A 80 7.45 21.26 13.40
CA HIS A 80 8.48 22.30 13.20
C HIS A 80 9.24 22.09 11.88
N ASN A 81 9.66 20.87 11.60
CA ASN A 81 10.36 20.53 10.36
C ASN A 81 9.46 20.75 9.13
N THR A 82 8.20 20.34 9.24
CA THR A 82 7.20 20.56 8.19
C THR A 82 6.89 22.03 7.97
N TYR A 83 6.76 22.81 9.05
CA TYR A 83 6.58 24.25 8.93
C TYR A 83 7.73 24.89 8.13
N ASN A 84 8.97 24.56 8.49
CA ASN A 84 10.15 25.05 7.78
C ASN A 84 10.16 24.62 6.31
N LEU A 85 9.82 23.37 6.04
CA LEU A 85 9.71 22.82 4.69
C LEU A 85 8.68 23.58 3.83
N LEU A 86 7.49 23.83 4.38
CA LEU A 86 6.40 24.53 3.70
C LEU A 86 6.73 26.00 3.45
N GLN A 87 7.49 26.62 4.37
CA GLN A 87 7.83 28.05 4.31
C GLN A 87 9.13 28.33 3.54
N LEU A 88 10.15 27.46 3.63
CA LEU A 88 11.48 27.67 3.06
C LEU A 88 11.70 26.89 1.75
N GLY A 89 10.76 26.02 1.37
CA GLY A 89 10.86 25.24 0.13
C GLY A 89 10.96 26.15 -1.10
N SER A 90 11.84 25.77 -2.03
CA SER A 90 12.31 26.55 -3.19
C SER A 90 11.23 27.07 -4.16
N ARG A 91 9.94 26.78 -3.93
CA ARG A 91 8.82 27.22 -4.80
C ARG A 91 7.73 28.03 -4.09
N ASN A 92 7.90 28.42 -2.82
CA ASN A 92 6.91 29.23 -2.07
C ASN A 92 5.43 28.86 -2.31
N ARG A 93 5.15 27.56 -2.50
CA ARG A 93 3.84 27.05 -2.90
C ARG A 93 2.82 27.10 -1.78
N TYR A 94 3.25 27.07 -0.52
CA TYR A 94 2.38 26.95 0.65
C TYR A 94 2.57 28.12 1.62
N LYS A 95 1.46 28.52 2.27
CA LYS A 95 1.46 29.49 3.37
C LYS A 95 0.76 28.89 4.58
N VAL A 96 1.48 28.62 5.67
CA VAL A 96 0.86 28.14 6.92
C VAL A 96 0.12 29.30 7.58
N VAL A 97 -1.22 29.19 7.66
CA VAL A 97 -2.12 30.24 8.20
C VAL A 97 -2.57 29.93 9.62
N ALA A 98 -2.55 28.67 10.04
CA ALA A 98 -2.82 28.22 11.42
C ALA A 98 -2.06 26.94 11.73
N ILE A 99 -1.79 26.72 13.02
CA ILE A 99 -1.21 25.47 13.54
C ILE A 99 -2.17 24.91 14.57
N LEU A 100 -2.47 23.61 14.48
CA LEU A 100 -3.32 22.88 15.41
C LEU A 100 -2.52 21.80 16.12
N ASP A 101 -2.84 21.53 17.37
CA ASP A 101 -2.30 20.40 18.13
C ASP A 101 -3.37 19.90 19.13
N ASP A 102 -3.29 18.64 19.52
CA ASP A 102 -4.16 18.04 20.53
C ASP A 102 -3.50 18.00 21.92
N ASN A 103 -2.21 18.32 22.02
CA ASN A 103 -1.49 18.36 23.29
C ASN A 103 -1.72 19.69 24.03
N PRO A 104 -2.40 19.67 25.23
CA PRO A 104 -2.68 20.88 25.97
C PRO A 104 -1.44 21.73 26.33
N LYS A 105 -0.28 21.09 26.52
CA LYS A 105 0.97 21.77 26.86
C LYS A 105 1.54 22.64 25.73
N ARG A 106 1.10 22.42 24.49
CA ARG A 106 1.55 23.14 23.30
C ARG A 106 0.56 24.24 22.89
N ILE A 107 -0.72 24.05 23.19
CA ILE A 107 -1.78 25.01 22.85
C ILE A 107 -1.50 26.39 23.47
N GLY A 108 -1.70 27.45 22.71
CA GLY A 108 -1.43 28.83 23.11
C GLY A 108 0.00 29.31 22.85
N ARG A 109 0.95 28.42 22.59
CA ARG A 109 2.32 28.77 22.18
C ARG A 109 2.39 29.21 20.72
N TYR A 110 3.57 29.59 20.26
CA TYR A 110 3.80 30.06 18.89
C TYR A 110 4.94 29.30 18.21
N ILE A 111 4.78 29.02 16.94
CA ILE A 111 5.84 28.56 16.04
C ILE A 111 6.01 29.63 14.97
N GLN A 112 7.20 30.28 14.93
CA GLN A 112 7.53 31.33 13.95
C GLN A 112 6.43 32.40 13.77
N GLY A 113 5.82 32.84 14.89
CA GLY A 113 4.76 33.85 14.89
C GLY A 113 3.34 33.35 14.66
N VAL A 114 3.16 32.06 14.32
CA VAL A 114 1.83 31.43 14.15
C VAL A 114 1.41 30.76 15.45
N ARG A 115 0.23 31.15 15.98
CA ARG A 115 -0.31 30.62 17.25
C ARG A 115 -0.78 29.19 17.09
N ILE A 116 -0.40 28.32 18.03
CA ILE A 116 -0.89 26.94 18.14
C ILE A 116 -2.27 26.96 18.81
N ARG A 117 -3.26 26.34 18.15
CA ARG A 117 -4.65 26.25 18.58
C ARG A 117 -5.04 24.82 18.85
N SER A 118 -6.14 24.62 19.57
CA SER A 118 -6.70 23.28 19.76
C SER A 118 -7.33 22.73 18.48
N LEU A 119 -7.26 21.40 18.28
CA LEU A 119 -8.02 20.74 17.22
C LEU A 119 -9.53 21.01 17.30
N ASN A 120 -10.07 21.29 18.50
CA ASN A 120 -11.47 21.65 18.68
C ASN A 120 -11.84 23.02 18.08
N GLU A 121 -10.86 23.87 17.80
CA GLU A 121 -11.07 25.14 17.11
C GLU A 121 -11.16 24.98 15.58
N LEU A 122 -10.94 23.79 15.02
CA LEU A 122 -11.08 23.52 13.59
C LEU A 122 -12.56 23.58 13.21
N ASN A 123 -13.00 24.70 12.68
CA ASN A 123 -14.38 24.96 12.24
C ASN A 123 -14.40 26.09 11.18
N MET A 124 -15.57 26.36 10.60
CA MET A 124 -15.74 27.42 9.59
C MET A 124 -15.27 28.80 10.08
N LYS A 125 -15.53 29.14 11.35
CA LYS A 125 -15.09 30.44 11.93
C LYS A 125 -13.56 30.58 11.94
N LEU A 126 -12.84 29.46 12.14
CA LEU A 126 -11.38 29.48 12.05
C LEU A 126 -10.95 29.73 10.60
N LEU A 127 -11.56 29.01 9.63
CA LEU A 127 -11.23 29.18 8.22
C LEU A 127 -11.41 30.63 7.76
N GLU A 128 -12.54 31.23 8.08
CA GLU A 128 -12.83 32.64 7.77
C GLU A 128 -11.80 33.57 8.40
N ARG A 129 -11.47 33.38 9.69
CA ARG A 129 -10.51 34.20 10.44
C ARG A 129 -9.10 34.15 9.84
N VAL A 130 -8.69 33.02 9.28
CA VAL A 130 -7.33 32.85 8.70
C VAL A 130 -7.28 33.16 7.20
N GLY A 131 -8.38 33.67 6.63
CA GLY A 131 -8.45 34.08 5.22
C GLY A 131 -8.64 32.90 4.25
N GLY A 132 -9.27 31.81 4.71
CA GLY A 132 -9.60 30.62 3.91
C GLY A 132 -8.40 29.67 3.75
N ALA A 133 -8.41 28.53 4.46
CA ALA A 133 -7.45 27.45 4.23
C ALA A 133 -8.00 26.49 3.17
N GLN A 134 -7.13 26.01 2.28
CA GLN A 134 -7.49 25.03 1.23
C GLN A 134 -7.08 23.61 1.61
N GLU A 135 -6.06 23.47 2.47
CA GLU A 135 -5.50 22.17 2.83
C GLU A 135 -5.20 22.08 4.33
N LEU A 136 -5.42 20.89 4.90
CA LEU A 136 -4.96 20.47 6.23
C LEU A 136 -3.80 19.51 6.05
N VAL A 137 -2.60 19.88 6.50
CA VAL A 137 -1.40 19.04 6.43
C VAL A 137 -1.14 18.41 7.79
N ILE A 138 -1.24 17.09 7.89
CA ILE A 138 -1.00 16.31 9.11
C ILE A 138 0.49 15.98 9.20
N ALA A 139 1.15 16.48 10.27
CA ALA A 139 2.58 16.34 10.53
C ALA A 139 2.82 15.93 12.00
N ILE A 140 2.57 14.65 12.32
CA ILE A 140 2.72 14.09 13.66
C ILE A 140 3.61 12.86 13.64
N ASP A 141 4.47 12.72 14.66
CA ASP A 141 5.47 11.63 14.77
C ASP A 141 4.80 10.25 14.96
N THR A 142 3.71 10.21 15.75
CA THR A 142 2.98 8.98 16.02
C THR A 142 1.54 9.12 15.53
N THR A 143 1.23 8.40 14.46
CA THR A 143 -0.12 8.32 13.90
C THR A 143 -0.80 7.03 14.34
N THR A 144 -1.84 7.14 15.18
CA THR A 144 -2.77 6.03 15.39
C THR A 144 -3.99 6.21 14.46
N PRO A 145 -4.63 5.12 14.04
CA PRO A 145 -5.83 5.18 13.20
C PRO A 145 -6.96 5.98 13.81
N GLU A 146 -7.19 5.82 15.10
CA GLU A 146 -8.21 6.56 15.83
C GLU A 146 -7.93 8.06 15.80
N ARG A 147 -6.65 8.44 15.95
CA ARG A 147 -6.24 9.84 15.89
C ARG A 147 -6.46 10.43 14.51
N LEU A 148 -6.10 9.70 13.44
CA LEU A 148 -6.37 10.12 12.06
C LEU A 148 -7.87 10.20 11.77
N LYS A 149 -8.66 9.22 12.22
CA LYS A 149 -10.13 9.26 12.11
C LYS A 149 -10.72 10.48 12.81
N ASN A 150 -10.26 10.81 14.02
CA ASN A 150 -10.72 11.98 14.77
C ASN A 150 -10.37 13.30 14.05
N ILE A 151 -9.14 13.43 13.54
CA ILE A 151 -8.73 14.62 12.78
C ILE A 151 -9.55 14.74 11.50
N SER A 152 -9.72 13.64 10.76
CA SER A 152 -10.51 13.61 9.53
C SER A 152 -11.97 13.93 9.79
N ALA A 153 -12.59 13.40 10.84
CA ALA A 153 -13.97 13.67 11.19
C ALA A 153 -14.21 15.16 11.53
N LYS A 154 -13.25 15.84 12.16
CA LYS A 154 -13.34 17.27 12.43
C LYS A 154 -13.12 18.14 11.19
N ALA A 155 -12.30 17.69 10.28
CA ALA A 155 -12.08 18.37 9.01
C ALA A 155 -13.22 18.12 8.00
N GLU A 156 -14.06 17.11 8.26
CA GLU A 156 -15.13 16.60 7.39
C GLU A 156 -16.17 17.67 7.01
N LEU A 157 -16.49 18.57 7.95
CA LEU A 157 -17.48 19.63 7.76
C LEU A 157 -16.90 20.87 7.06
N LEU A 158 -15.65 20.79 6.58
CA LEU A 158 -14.92 21.93 6.05
C LEU A 158 -14.47 21.66 4.61
N PRO A 159 -14.50 22.65 3.72
CA PRO A 159 -14.08 22.52 2.33
C PRO A 159 -12.55 22.53 2.19
N ILE A 160 -11.86 21.62 2.88
CA ILE A 160 -10.40 21.53 2.91
C ILE A 160 -9.92 20.12 2.53
N LYS A 161 -8.86 20.05 1.73
CA LYS A 161 -8.22 18.77 1.37
C LYS A 161 -7.27 18.31 2.47
N ILE A 162 -7.35 17.04 2.86
CA ILE A 162 -6.48 16.49 3.89
C ILE A 162 -5.25 15.86 3.24
N LYS A 163 -4.08 16.30 3.69
CA LYS A 163 -2.77 15.75 3.31
C LYS A 163 -2.01 15.25 4.52
N ILE A 164 -1.12 14.30 4.31
CA ILE A 164 -0.27 13.73 5.36
C ILE A 164 1.18 13.70 4.90
N ILE A 165 2.09 13.88 5.84
CA ILE A 165 3.50 13.58 5.66
C ILE A 165 3.75 12.22 6.26
N PRO A 166 4.18 11.21 5.46
CA PRO A 166 4.52 9.90 5.98
C PRO A 166 5.69 10.00 6.98
N ASN A 167 5.61 9.22 8.05
CA ASN A 167 6.71 9.12 9.02
C ASN A 167 7.85 8.31 8.37
N SER A 168 8.89 8.98 7.88
CA SER A 168 10.09 8.32 7.36
C SER A 168 11.32 8.82 8.13
N ALA A 169 12.28 7.91 8.40
CA ALA A 169 13.54 8.25 9.05
C ALA A 169 14.30 9.38 8.32
N ALA A 170 14.13 9.51 7.01
CA ALA A 170 14.67 10.60 6.18
C ALA A 170 14.17 12.00 6.59
N LEU A 171 13.00 12.09 7.24
CA LEU A 171 12.46 13.34 7.81
C LEU A 171 13.26 13.82 9.04
N LEU A 172 13.75 12.88 9.82
CA LEU A 172 14.56 13.17 11.03
C LEU A 172 15.95 13.71 10.64
N GLU A 173 16.44 13.38 9.46
CA GLU A 173 17.74 13.82 8.93
C GLU A 173 17.69 15.17 8.16
N GLY A 174 16.54 15.85 8.11
CA GLY A 174 16.42 17.17 7.46
C GLY A 174 16.43 17.14 5.92
N ARG A 175 16.31 15.97 5.29
CA ARG A 175 16.35 15.77 3.82
C ARG A 175 14.97 15.68 3.16
N VAL A 176 14.00 16.45 3.62
CA VAL A 176 12.63 16.33 3.12
C VAL A 176 12.39 17.23 1.92
N ALA A 177 11.93 16.64 0.82
CA ALA A 177 11.38 17.38 -0.32
C ALA A 177 9.86 17.58 -0.15
N THR A 178 9.33 18.72 -0.62
CA THR A 178 7.89 19.01 -0.67
C THR A 178 7.08 17.95 -1.45
N GLN A 179 7.75 17.10 -2.22
CA GLN A 179 7.16 15.96 -2.95
C GLN A 179 6.63 14.85 -2.03
N GLN A 180 7.02 14.82 -0.76
CA GLN A 180 6.54 13.80 0.19
C GLN A 180 5.17 14.11 0.80
N ILE A 181 4.64 15.32 0.58
CA ILE A 181 3.30 15.68 1.01
C ILE A 181 2.30 15.03 0.06
N ARG A 182 1.59 14.01 0.54
CA ARG A 182 0.60 13.28 -0.24
C ARG A 182 -0.81 13.41 0.34
N SER A 183 -1.81 13.20 -0.49
CA SER A 183 -3.20 13.08 0.00
C SER A 183 -3.32 11.92 0.98
N LEU A 184 -4.14 12.08 1.99
CA LEU A 184 -4.48 11.02 2.94
C LEU A 184 -5.19 9.91 2.17
N LYS A 185 -4.71 8.66 2.31
CA LYS A 185 -5.29 7.49 1.67
C LYS A 185 -6.20 6.74 2.65
N VAL A 186 -7.13 5.98 2.12
CA VAL A 186 -8.00 5.09 2.92
C VAL A 186 -7.17 4.13 3.78
N SER A 187 -6.05 3.62 3.27
CA SER A 187 -5.13 2.75 4.01
C SER A 187 -4.62 3.38 5.32
N ASP A 188 -4.42 4.69 5.33
CA ASP A 188 -3.95 5.42 6.53
C ASP A 188 -5.03 5.44 7.62
N LEU A 189 -6.32 5.50 7.22
CA LEU A 189 -7.47 5.52 8.13
C LEU A 189 -7.82 4.13 8.69
N LEU A 190 -7.50 3.06 7.96
CA LEU A 190 -7.78 1.68 8.38
C LEU A 190 -6.74 1.14 9.36
N GLY A 191 -5.70 1.89 9.65
CA GLY A 191 -4.79 1.61 10.74
C GLY A 191 -3.83 0.47 10.54
N ARG A 192 -3.65 0.06 9.32
CA ARG A 192 -2.64 -0.95 9.00
C ARG A 192 -1.26 -0.31 9.02
N LYS A 193 -0.44 -0.67 9.99
CA LYS A 193 0.98 -0.26 10.03
C LYS A 193 1.68 -0.84 8.80
N ALA A 194 2.49 0.00 8.15
CA ALA A 194 3.45 -0.52 7.20
C ALA A 194 4.35 -1.53 7.92
N ILE A 195 4.46 -2.73 7.38
CA ILE A 195 5.35 -3.76 7.92
C ILE A 195 6.76 -3.42 7.46
N GLU A 196 7.76 -3.60 8.33
CA GLU A 196 9.16 -3.44 7.97
C GLU A 196 9.57 -4.56 7.02
N LEU A 197 9.91 -4.21 5.78
CA LEU A 197 10.27 -5.14 4.70
C LEU A 197 11.64 -5.82 4.89
N ASN A 198 12.34 -5.60 5.99
CA ASN A 198 13.69 -6.09 6.24
C ASN A 198 13.70 -7.26 7.23
N ASN A 199 13.09 -8.39 6.86
CA ASN A 199 13.24 -9.61 7.64
C ASN A 199 14.52 -10.36 7.18
N PRO A 200 15.58 -10.43 8.03
CA PRO A 200 16.82 -11.09 7.67
C PRO A 200 16.66 -12.60 7.43
N VAL A 201 15.66 -13.23 8.05
CA VAL A 201 15.37 -14.67 7.88
C VAL A 201 14.84 -14.92 6.47
N ILE A 202 13.90 -14.09 5.97
CA ILE A 202 13.40 -14.20 4.60
C ILE A 202 14.54 -13.97 3.61
N LYS A 203 15.33 -12.93 3.82
CA LYS A 203 16.46 -12.61 2.94
C LYS A 203 17.45 -13.77 2.85
N GLN A 204 17.81 -14.37 3.97
CA GLN A 204 18.70 -15.53 4.01
C GLN A 204 18.12 -16.77 3.31
N ALA A 205 16.82 -17.01 3.51
CA ALA A 205 16.15 -18.17 2.91
C ALA A 205 15.99 -18.07 1.38
N LEU A 206 15.94 -16.85 0.84
CA LEU A 206 15.79 -16.61 -0.61
C LEU A 206 17.14 -16.35 -1.31
N SER A 207 18.21 -16.04 -0.56
CA SER A 207 19.53 -15.77 -1.15
C SER A 207 20.04 -16.94 -1.96
N ASP A 208 20.58 -16.63 -3.16
CA ASP A 208 21.17 -17.56 -4.12
C ASP A 208 20.19 -18.63 -4.67
N LYS A 209 18.89 -18.50 -4.38
CA LYS A 209 17.85 -19.39 -4.89
C LYS A 209 17.27 -18.92 -6.22
N VAL A 210 16.76 -19.88 -6.99
CA VAL A 210 15.91 -19.58 -8.15
C VAL A 210 14.46 -19.55 -7.67
N VAL A 211 13.83 -18.37 -7.76
CA VAL A 211 12.46 -18.13 -7.31
C VAL A 211 11.58 -17.89 -8.53
N LEU A 212 10.51 -18.66 -8.67
CA LEU A 212 9.47 -18.45 -9.70
C LEU A 212 8.25 -17.77 -9.08
N VAL A 213 7.83 -16.63 -9.65
CA VAL A 213 6.58 -15.96 -9.31
C VAL A 213 5.63 -16.04 -10.50
N THR A 214 4.53 -16.77 -10.36
CA THR A 214 3.47 -16.85 -11.38
C THR A 214 2.36 -15.84 -11.06
N GLY A 215 1.75 -15.25 -12.09
CA GLY A 215 0.85 -14.11 -11.92
C GLY A 215 1.62 -12.85 -11.48
N GLY A 216 2.88 -12.75 -11.95
CA GLY A 216 3.84 -11.73 -11.51
C GLY A 216 3.47 -10.30 -11.88
N ALA A 217 2.55 -10.10 -12.82
CA ALA A 217 2.02 -8.79 -13.20
C ALA A 217 0.70 -8.43 -12.47
N GLY A 218 0.12 -9.36 -11.72
CA GLY A 218 -1.06 -9.11 -10.85
C GLY A 218 -0.71 -8.28 -9.62
N SER A 219 -1.75 -7.81 -8.89
CA SER A 219 -1.54 -6.92 -7.72
C SER A 219 -0.70 -7.57 -6.60
N ILE A 220 -0.88 -8.87 -6.34
CA ILE A 220 -0.08 -9.60 -5.33
C ILE A 220 1.26 -10.02 -5.93
N GLY A 221 1.26 -10.59 -7.14
CA GLY A 221 2.47 -11.07 -7.80
C GLY A 221 3.49 -9.96 -8.04
N SER A 222 3.05 -8.79 -8.51
CA SER A 222 3.96 -7.65 -8.74
C SER A 222 4.60 -7.12 -7.45
N GLU A 223 3.88 -7.14 -6.36
CA GLU A 223 4.44 -6.73 -5.07
C GLU A 223 5.40 -7.80 -4.51
N LEU A 224 5.07 -9.10 -4.65
CA LEU A 224 6.03 -10.18 -4.35
C LEU A 224 7.32 -10.01 -5.16
N VAL A 225 7.20 -9.72 -6.45
CA VAL A 225 8.33 -9.46 -7.35
C VAL A 225 9.16 -8.27 -6.86
N ARG A 226 8.54 -7.15 -6.44
CA ARG A 226 9.26 -5.99 -5.87
C ARG A 226 10.00 -6.33 -4.58
N GLN A 227 9.34 -7.02 -3.66
CA GLN A 227 9.93 -7.38 -2.38
C GLN A 227 11.07 -8.40 -2.54
N ILE A 228 10.85 -9.47 -3.31
CA ILE A 228 11.85 -10.50 -3.60
C ILE A 228 12.98 -9.94 -4.47
N GLY A 229 12.66 -9.08 -5.44
CA GLY A 229 13.62 -8.43 -6.31
C GLY A 229 14.58 -7.45 -5.62
N SER A 230 14.33 -7.13 -4.34
CA SER A 230 15.30 -6.40 -3.48
C SER A 230 16.32 -7.32 -2.81
N MET A 231 16.23 -8.63 -3.03
CA MET A 231 17.06 -9.66 -2.41
C MET A 231 18.00 -10.28 -3.45
N SER A 232 19.11 -10.87 -3.00
CA SER A 232 20.08 -11.54 -3.88
C SER A 232 19.57 -12.94 -4.26
N CYS A 233 18.71 -13.01 -5.30
CA CYS A 233 18.18 -14.26 -5.83
C CYS A 233 18.00 -14.18 -7.36
N LYS A 234 17.92 -15.34 -8.02
CA LYS A 234 17.51 -15.42 -9.43
C LYS A 234 15.99 -15.44 -9.50
N LEU A 235 15.39 -14.39 -10.07
CA LEU A 235 13.94 -14.21 -10.08
C LEU A 235 13.37 -14.47 -11.48
N VAL A 236 12.49 -15.47 -11.58
CA VAL A 236 11.72 -15.76 -12.79
C VAL A 236 10.29 -15.28 -12.58
N VAL A 237 9.85 -14.33 -13.40
CA VAL A 237 8.53 -13.68 -13.32
C VAL A 237 7.71 -14.12 -14.52
N LEU A 238 6.59 -14.79 -14.29
CA LEU A 238 5.72 -15.31 -15.33
C LEU A 238 4.31 -14.72 -15.21
N ASP A 239 3.79 -14.19 -16.31
CA ASP A 239 2.39 -13.74 -16.43
C ASP A 239 1.93 -13.86 -17.88
N GLN A 240 0.61 -14.07 -18.09
CA GLN A 240 0.00 -14.04 -19.42
C GLN A 240 -0.26 -12.62 -19.92
N ALA A 241 -0.30 -11.62 -19.03
CA ALA A 241 -0.58 -10.21 -19.34
C ALA A 241 0.70 -9.49 -19.74
N GLU A 242 1.05 -9.51 -21.03
CA GLU A 242 2.28 -8.95 -21.59
C GLU A 242 2.51 -7.50 -21.17
N SER A 243 1.55 -6.62 -21.40
CA SER A 243 1.72 -5.18 -21.13
C SER A 243 1.96 -4.89 -19.64
N ALA A 244 1.23 -5.57 -18.74
CA ALA A 244 1.43 -5.40 -17.31
C ALA A 244 2.79 -6.00 -16.85
N LEU A 245 3.24 -7.06 -17.49
CA LEU A 245 4.56 -7.66 -17.23
C LEU A 245 5.69 -6.72 -17.68
N TYR A 246 5.52 -6.07 -18.83
CA TYR A 246 6.44 -5.06 -19.34
C TYR A 246 6.55 -3.85 -18.37
N ASP A 247 5.43 -3.38 -17.83
CA ASP A 247 5.43 -2.28 -16.86
C ASP A 247 6.28 -2.63 -15.62
N ILE A 248 6.12 -3.84 -15.08
CA ILE A 248 6.93 -4.33 -13.93
C ILE A 248 8.40 -4.46 -14.32
N GLN A 249 8.70 -4.95 -15.52
CA GLN A 249 10.07 -5.03 -16.00
C GLN A 249 10.73 -3.65 -16.08
N GLN A 250 10.02 -2.64 -16.60
CA GLN A 250 10.54 -1.26 -16.66
C GLN A 250 10.74 -0.66 -15.26
N GLU A 251 9.79 -0.89 -14.35
CA GLU A 251 9.89 -0.41 -12.97
C GLU A 251 11.13 -0.95 -12.24
N LEU A 252 11.48 -2.22 -12.49
CA LEU A 252 12.61 -2.88 -11.83
C LEU A 252 13.95 -2.70 -12.53
N ARG A 253 13.97 -2.01 -13.67
CA ARG A 253 15.18 -1.85 -14.52
C ARG A 253 16.36 -1.22 -13.77
N ASP A 254 16.09 -0.31 -12.83
CA ASP A 254 17.10 0.37 -12.02
C ASP A 254 17.50 -0.42 -10.75
N SER A 255 16.95 -1.64 -10.55
CA SER A 255 17.36 -2.51 -9.45
C SER A 255 18.80 -2.98 -9.64
N PRO A 256 19.62 -3.02 -8.58
CA PRO A 256 20.98 -3.57 -8.65
C PRO A 256 21.02 -5.07 -9.01
N TYR A 257 19.90 -5.78 -8.87
CA TYR A 257 19.77 -7.21 -9.17
C TYR A 257 19.04 -7.47 -10.49
N PHE A 258 18.79 -6.48 -11.32
CA PHE A 258 17.98 -6.62 -12.54
C PHE A 258 18.52 -7.68 -13.51
N ASN A 259 19.83 -7.86 -13.58
CA ASN A 259 20.46 -8.87 -14.45
C ASN A 259 20.14 -10.32 -14.05
N ASP A 260 19.70 -10.55 -12.82
CA ASP A 260 19.29 -11.85 -12.31
C ASP A 260 17.77 -12.12 -12.48
N PHE A 261 17.06 -11.20 -13.15
CA PHE A 261 15.64 -11.30 -13.38
C PHE A 261 15.32 -11.75 -14.81
N THR A 262 14.38 -12.67 -14.92
CA THR A 262 13.84 -13.14 -16.20
C THR A 262 12.35 -12.93 -16.22
N PHE A 263 11.83 -12.25 -17.24
CA PHE A 263 10.40 -11.99 -17.44
C PHE A 263 9.90 -12.85 -18.60
N ILE A 264 8.84 -13.63 -18.35
CA ILE A 264 8.31 -14.61 -19.28
C ILE A 264 6.82 -14.36 -19.49
N VAL A 265 6.43 -14.09 -20.73
CA VAL A 265 5.01 -14.09 -21.12
C VAL A 265 4.59 -15.54 -21.29
N GLY A 266 3.66 -16.02 -20.46
CA GLY A 266 3.23 -17.41 -20.48
C GLY A 266 1.98 -17.65 -19.67
N ASP A 267 1.28 -18.72 -20.01
CA ASP A 267 0.04 -19.15 -19.38
C ASP A 267 0.26 -20.42 -18.57
N ILE A 268 -0.11 -20.40 -17.28
CA ILE A 268 0.00 -21.56 -16.39
C ILE A 268 -0.86 -22.76 -16.82
N ARG A 269 -1.84 -22.55 -17.70
CA ARG A 269 -2.71 -23.58 -18.26
C ARG A 269 -1.97 -24.46 -19.28
N ASP A 270 -0.96 -23.90 -19.95
CA ASP A 270 -0.11 -24.59 -20.91
C ASP A 270 0.94 -25.43 -20.17
N ARG A 271 0.60 -26.70 -19.97
CA ARG A 271 1.44 -27.63 -19.22
C ARG A 271 2.80 -27.86 -19.88
N ASP A 272 2.82 -27.99 -21.21
CA ASP A 272 4.05 -28.32 -21.95
C ASP A 272 5.02 -27.13 -21.91
N PHE A 273 4.49 -25.93 -22.09
CA PHE A 273 5.26 -24.70 -21.94
C PHE A 273 5.81 -24.55 -20.51
N MET A 274 4.96 -24.75 -19.50
CA MET A 274 5.40 -24.70 -18.09
C MET A 274 6.47 -25.74 -17.80
N GLU A 275 6.38 -26.94 -18.37
CA GLU A 275 7.41 -27.96 -18.20
C GLU A 275 8.77 -27.52 -18.77
N VAL A 276 8.80 -26.84 -19.92
CA VAL A 276 10.02 -26.22 -20.47
C VAL A 276 10.62 -25.21 -19.48
N ILE A 277 9.78 -24.37 -18.86
CA ILE A 277 10.23 -23.40 -17.85
C ILE A 277 10.86 -24.09 -16.64
N PHE A 278 10.22 -25.16 -16.11
CA PHE A 278 10.78 -25.92 -15.00
C PHE A 278 12.10 -26.63 -15.37
N GLN A 279 12.22 -27.15 -16.59
CA GLN A 279 13.47 -27.76 -17.10
C GLN A 279 14.61 -26.74 -17.18
N GLN A 280 14.32 -25.56 -17.72
CA GLN A 280 15.31 -24.53 -18.00
C GLN A 280 15.80 -23.84 -16.74
N TYR A 281 14.87 -23.42 -15.86
CA TYR A 281 15.20 -22.56 -14.72
C TYR A 281 15.36 -23.32 -13.40
N ARG A 282 14.81 -24.54 -13.28
CA ARG A 282 14.91 -25.35 -12.06
C ARG A 282 14.57 -24.57 -10.79
N PRO A 283 13.36 -23.98 -10.68
CA PRO A 283 13.00 -23.17 -9.53
C PRO A 283 13.06 -23.98 -8.25
N GLN A 284 13.61 -23.39 -7.19
CA GLN A 284 13.68 -23.98 -5.85
C GLN A 284 12.51 -23.52 -4.98
N LEU A 285 12.02 -22.30 -5.21
CA LEU A 285 10.82 -21.77 -4.55
C LEU A 285 9.85 -21.24 -5.60
N ILE A 286 8.55 -21.48 -5.36
CA ILE A 286 7.49 -20.98 -6.22
C ILE A 286 6.50 -20.20 -5.37
N PHE A 287 6.21 -18.96 -5.78
CA PHE A 287 5.09 -18.16 -5.28
C PHE A 287 4.02 -18.10 -6.38
N HIS A 288 2.94 -18.85 -6.17
CA HIS A 288 1.86 -18.98 -7.14
C HIS A 288 0.72 -18.01 -6.82
N ALA A 289 0.71 -16.86 -7.52
CA ALA A 289 -0.32 -15.83 -7.39
C ALA A 289 -1.22 -15.69 -8.65
N ALA A 290 -1.00 -16.51 -9.68
CA ALA A 290 -1.83 -16.51 -10.88
C ALA A 290 -3.21 -17.10 -10.59
N ALA A 291 -4.27 -16.32 -10.77
CA ALA A 291 -5.67 -16.77 -10.65
C ALA A 291 -6.65 -15.72 -11.21
N TYR A 292 -7.81 -16.14 -11.65
CA TYR A 292 -8.96 -15.27 -11.85
C TYR A 292 -9.71 -15.06 -10.53
N LYS A 293 -10.03 -13.79 -10.20
CA LYS A 293 -10.54 -13.40 -8.86
C LYS A 293 -11.91 -12.70 -8.87
N HIS A 294 -12.40 -12.26 -10.02
CA HIS A 294 -13.64 -11.48 -10.10
C HIS A 294 -14.86 -12.37 -10.05
N VAL A 295 -15.55 -12.40 -8.90
CA VAL A 295 -16.70 -13.27 -8.65
C VAL A 295 -17.75 -13.20 -9.76
N PRO A 296 -18.27 -12.02 -10.19
CA PRO A 296 -19.34 -11.98 -11.21
C PRO A 296 -18.90 -12.54 -12.57
N LEU A 297 -17.61 -12.34 -12.94
CA LEU A 297 -17.09 -12.88 -14.19
C LEU A 297 -16.93 -14.40 -14.13
N MET A 298 -16.50 -14.93 -12.98
CA MET A 298 -16.31 -16.37 -12.83
C MET A 298 -17.64 -17.11 -12.68
N GLU A 299 -18.65 -16.49 -12.09
CA GLU A 299 -20.03 -17.03 -12.12
C GLU A 299 -20.56 -17.17 -13.56
N ALA A 300 -20.29 -16.20 -14.41
CA ALA A 300 -20.66 -16.25 -15.82
C ALA A 300 -19.79 -17.25 -16.63
N ASN A 301 -18.55 -17.51 -16.20
CA ASN A 301 -17.55 -18.28 -16.93
C ASN A 301 -16.89 -19.36 -16.05
N PRO A 302 -17.64 -20.38 -15.57
CA PRO A 302 -17.07 -21.41 -14.69
C PRO A 302 -16.00 -22.27 -15.38
N TYR A 303 -16.06 -22.46 -16.70
CA TYR A 303 -15.03 -23.10 -17.50
C TYR A 303 -13.65 -22.42 -17.28
N GLU A 304 -13.57 -21.11 -17.54
CA GLU A 304 -12.33 -20.35 -17.40
C GLU A 304 -11.83 -20.31 -15.95
N ALA A 305 -12.77 -20.24 -14.99
CA ALA A 305 -12.45 -20.28 -13.57
C ALA A 305 -11.78 -21.59 -13.17
N VAL A 306 -12.31 -22.74 -13.60
CA VAL A 306 -11.74 -24.06 -13.32
C VAL A 306 -10.43 -24.25 -14.08
N TRP A 307 -10.40 -23.92 -15.37
CA TRP A 307 -9.19 -24.10 -16.18
C TRP A 307 -7.99 -23.37 -15.60
N THR A 308 -8.16 -22.12 -15.19
CA THR A 308 -7.07 -21.32 -14.64
C THR A 308 -6.81 -21.66 -13.17
N ASN A 309 -7.84 -21.55 -12.31
CA ASN A 309 -7.64 -21.62 -10.87
C ASN A 309 -7.41 -23.06 -10.36
N VAL A 310 -8.00 -24.06 -11.02
CA VAL A 310 -7.86 -25.47 -10.62
C VAL A 310 -6.80 -26.15 -11.47
N CYS A 311 -7.04 -26.30 -12.77
CA CYS A 311 -6.15 -27.10 -13.62
C CYS A 311 -4.76 -26.46 -13.76
N GLY A 312 -4.68 -25.13 -13.91
CA GLY A 312 -3.40 -24.41 -13.95
C GLY A 312 -2.60 -24.58 -12.65
N SER A 313 -3.25 -24.40 -11.48
CA SER A 313 -2.61 -24.58 -10.17
C SER A 313 -2.18 -26.03 -9.94
N TYR A 314 -3.02 -26.99 -10.31
CA TYR A 314 -2.73 -28.43 -10.17
C TYR A 314 -1.58 -28.86 -11.08
N ASN A 315 -1.54 -28.42 -12.34
CA ASN A 315 -0.42 -28.66 -13.24
C ASN A 315 0.90 -28.14 -12.67
N LEU A 316 0.90 -26.92 -12.12
CA LEU A 316 2.08 -26.36 -11.47
C LEU A 316 2.52 -27.18 -10.25
N ALA A 317 1.57 -27.66 -9.44
CA ALA A 317 1.88 -28.52 -8.30
C ALA A 317 2.50 -29.85 -8.72
N LEU A 318 1.96 -30.50 -9.76
CA LEU A 318 2.52 -31.73 -10.32
C LEU A 318 3.92 -31.53 -10.91
N LEU A 319 4.18 -30.38 -11.56
CA LEU A 319 5.51 -30.03 -12.06
C LEU A 319 6.47 -29.73 -10.90
N ALA A 320 6.01 -29.04 -9.86
CA ALA A 320 6.82 -28.79 -8.67
C ALA A 320 7.29 -30.07 -8.00
N ASP A 321 6.40 -31.06 -7.85
CA ASP A 321 6.75 -32.40 -7.37
C ASP A 321 7.73 -33.11 -8.31
N LYS A 322 7.43 -33.17 -9.61
CA LYS A 322 8.28 -33.79 -10.63
C LYS A 322 9.71 -33.24 -10.65
N TYR A 323 9.87 -31.91 -10.51
CA TYR A 323 11.16 -31.22 -10.53
C TYR A 323 11.75 -30.98 -9.15
N GLN A 324 11.14 -31.54 -8.10
CA GLN A 324 11.59 -31.51 -6.70
C GLN A 324 11.87 -30.08 -6.21
N VAL A 325 10.91 -29.20 -6.43
CA VAL A 325 10.91 -27.85 -5.88
C VAL A 325 10.93 -27.93 -4.35
N GLU A 326 11.74 -27.14 -3.67
CA GLU A 326 11.80 -27.17 -2.21
C GLU A 326 10.47 -26.75 -1.59
N LYS A 327 9.92 -25.60 -2.04
CA LYS A 327 8.67 -25.06 -1.50
C LYS A 327 7.79 -24.46 -2.60
N PHE A 328 6.50 -24.76 -2.50
CA PHE A 328 5.45 -24.23 -3.36
C PHE A 328 4.42 -23.48 -2.50
N VAL A 329 4.33 -22.14 -2.64
CA VAL A 329 3.44 -21.28 -1.86
C VAL A 329 2.30 -20.81 -2.76
N MET A 330 1.08 -21.29 -2.48
CA MET A 330 -0.12 -20.91 -3.22
C MET A 330 -0.87 -19.77 -2.49
N VAL A 331 -1.14 -18.70 -3.20
CA VAL A 331 -2.02 -17.63 -2.73
C VAL A 331 -3.48 -18.06 -2.88
N SER A 332 -4.23 -18.06 -1.78
CA SER A 332 -5.67 -18.32 -1.72
C SER A 332 -6.43 -17.13 -1.13
N THR A 333 -7.68 -17.32 -0.75
CA THR A 333 -8.61 -16.26 -0.36
C THR A 333 -9.57 -16.72 0.74
N ASP A 334 -10.11 -15.77 1.51
CA ASP A 334 -11.24 -15.96 2.42
C ASP A 334 -12.48 -16.56 1.73
N LYS A 335 -12.66 -16.30 0.43
CA LYS A 335 -13.80 -16.81 -0.35
C LYS A 335 -13.74 -18.32 -0.64
N ALA A 336 -12.61 -18.97 -0.39
CA ALA A 336 -12.47 -20.43 -0.41
C ALA A 336 -13.13 -21.10 0.81
N VAL A 337 -13.46 -20.32 1.84
CA VAL A 337 -14.14 -20.80 3.06
C VAL A 337 -15.64 -20.77 2.85
N ASN A 338 -16.32 -21.93 3.06
CA ASN A 338 -17.77 -22.06 2.83
C ASN A 338 -18.20 -21.32 1.53
N PRO A 339 -17.65 -21.70 0.37
CA PRO A 339 -17.80 -20.92 -0.84
C PRO A 339 -19.26 -20.78 -1.27
N THR A 340 -19.66 -19.57 -1.68
CA THR A 340 -21.00 -19.26 -2.20
C THR A 340 -21.00 -18.94 -3.68
N ASN A 341 -19.84 -19.04 -4.30
CA ASN A 341 -19.61 -18.68 -5.69
C ASN A 341 -18.55 -19.57 -6.34
N VAL A 342 -18.59 -19.61 -7.68
CA VAL A 342 -17.67 -20.41 -8.50
C VAL A 342 -16.22 -20.07 -8.24
N MET A 343 -15.87 -18.78 -8.16
CA MET A 343 -14.49 -18.34 -7.93
C MET A 343 -13.93 -18.88 -6.59
N GLY A 344 -14.68 -18.71 -5.50
CA GLY A 344 -14.30 -19.23 -4.18
C GLY A 344 -14.19 -20.75 -4.19
N ALA A 345 -15.15 -21.43 -4.80
CA ALA A 345 -15.15 -22.90 -4.96
C ALA A 345 -13.93 -23.39 -5.76
N THR A 346 -13.55 -22.70 -6.86
CA THR A 346 -12.33 -23.08 -7.62
C THR A 346 -11.06 -22.92 -6.79
N LYS A 347 -10.97 -21.90 -5.95
CA LYS A 347 -9.83 -21.73 -5.02
C LYS A 347 -9.80 -22.83 -3.97
N ARG A 348 -10.97 -23.24 -3.44
CA ARG A 348 -11.07 -24.36 -2.50
C ARG A 348 -10.66 -25.69 -3.15
N VAL A 349 -11.10 -25.95 -4.37
CA VAL A 349 -10.66 -27.15 -5.14
C VAL A 349 -9.14 -27.12 -5.35
N ALA A 350 -8.56 -25.97 -5.69
CA ALA A 350 -7.11 -25.83 -5.85
C ALA A 350 -6.34 -26.07 -4.54
N GLU A 351 -6.85 -25.59 -3.39
CA GLU A 351 -6.28 -25.91 -2.08
C GLU A 351 -6.25 -27.43 -1.84
N ILE A 352 -7.37 -28.11 -2.11
CA ILE A 352 -7.48 -29.57 -1.97
C ILE A 352 -6.51 -30.28 -2.90
N ALA A 353 -6.38 -29.83 -4.15
CA ALA A 353 -5.47 -30.41 -5.15
C ALA A 353 -4.00 -30.30 -4.69
N VAL A 354 -3.59 -29.12 -4.24
CA VAL A 354 -2.23 -28.85 -3.77
C VAL A 354 -1.91 -29.66 -2.49
N CYS A 355 -2.85 -29.71 -1.54
CA CYS A 355 -2.71 -30.54 -0.33
C CYS A 355 -2.67 -32.04 -0.66
N ALA A 356 -3.37 -32.50 -1.71
CA ALA A 356 -3.31 -33.90 -2.15
C ALA A 356 -1.93 -34.26 -2.70
N VAL A 357 -1.32 -33.42 -3.52
CA VAL A 357 0.04 -33.60 -4.01
C VAL A 357 1.05 -33.64 -2.86
N ASN A 358 0.88 -32.79 -1.86
CA ASN A 358 1.77 -32.74 -0.69
C ASN A 358 1.89 -34.09 0.06
N GLN A 359 0.83 -34.90 0.06
CA GLN A 359 0.85 -36.17 0.82
C GLN A 359 1.90 -37.19 0.33
N THR A 360 2.28 -37.14 -0.95
CA THR A 360 3.20 -38.06 -1.57
C THR A 360 4.49 -37.43 -2.08
N SER A 361 4.60 -36.09 -1.93
CA SER A 361 5.70 -35.29 -2.46
C SER A 361 6.74 -34.94 -1.40
N ASN A 362 7.99 -34.76 -1.83
CA ASN A 362 9.04 -34.15 -1.02
C ASN A 362 9.02 -32.61 -1.07
N THR A 363 8.27 -32.02 -1.98
CA THR A 363 8.04 -30.58 -2.05
C THR A 363 7.11 -30.14 -0.92
N SER A 364 7.46 -29.11 -0.17
CA SER A 364 6.58 -28.53 0.84
C SER A 364 5.55 -27.62 0.18
N PHE A 365 4.29 -28.05 0.12
CA PHE A 365 3.19 -27.26 -0.42
C PHE A 365 2.49 -26.50 0.69
N ILE A 366 2.43 -25.19 0.54
CA ILE A 366 1.92 -24.23 1.53
C ILE A 366 0.81 -23.42 0.87
N VAL A 367 -0.31 -23.28 1.56
CA VAL A 367 -1.44 -22.45 1.12
C VAL A 367 -1.58 -21.26 2.05
N THR A 368 -1.86 -20.06 1.50
CA THR A 368 -2.10 -18.86 2.29
C THR A 368 -3.47 -18.27 1.98
N ARG A 369 -4.29 -18.04 3.02
CA ARG A 369 -5.63 -17.43 2.94
C ARG A 369 -5.64 -16.05 3.57
N PHE A 370 -6.14 -15.08 2.85
CA PHE A 370 -6.41 -13.74 3.37
C PHE A 370 -7.58 -13.09 2.61
N GLY A 371 -8.15 -12.04 3.19
CA GLY A 371 -9.27 -11.31 2.63
C GLY A 371 -8.89 -10.32 1.55
N ASN A 372 -9.65 -9.22 1.43
CA ASN A 372 -9.39 -8.25 0.37
C ASN A 372 -8.12 -7.44 0.65
N VAL A 373 -7.42 -7.08 -0.42
CA VAL A 373 -6.27 -6.18 -0.35
C VAL A 373 -6.62 -4.80 -0.92
N LEU A 374 -6.16 -3.77 -0.23
CA LEU A 374 -6.46 -2.37 -0.55
C LEU A 374 -5.84 -1.96 -1.89
N GLY A 375 -6.64 -1.33 -2.75
CA GLY A 375 -6.13 -0.76 -4.00
C GLY A 375 -5.77 -1.77 -5.08
N SER A 376 -6.13 -3.06 -4.93
CA SER A 376 -5.91 -4.05 -5.98
C SER A 376 -6.77 -3.78 -7.22
N ASN A 377 -6.26 -4.15 -8.40
CA ASN A 377 -6.94 -3.93 -9.68
C ASN A 377 -8.37 -4.49 -9.66
N GLY A 378 -9.35 -3.64 -10.08
CA GLY A 378 -10.76 -3.98 -10.12
C GLY A 378 -11.44 -4.13 -8.75
N SER A 379 -10.78 -3.77 -7.65
CA SER A 379 -11.37 -3.78 -6.31
C SER A 379 -12.28 -2.57 -6.05
N VAL A 380 -12.94 -2.57 -4.90
CA VAL A 380 -13.93 -1.56 -4.52
C VAL A 380 -13.36 -0.13 -4.46
N ILE A 381 -12.11 0.04 -3.99
CA ILE A 381 -11.49 1.37 -3.86
C ILE A 381 -11.26 2.02 -5.23
N PRO A 382 -10.56 1.42 -6.20
CA PRO A 382 -10.42 1.98 -7.55
C PRO A 382 -11.77 2.19 -8.26
N LEU A 383 -12.76 1.35 -7.96
CA LEU A 383 -14.13 1.54 -8.51
C LEU A 383 -14.75 2.83 -7.95
N PHE A 384 -14.72 3.02 -6.64
CA PHE A 384 -15.28 4.20 -5.99
C PHE A 384 -14.55 5.48 -6.41
N GLU A 385 -13.21 5.45 -6.52
CA GLU A 385 -12.44 6.57 -7.05
C GLU A 385 -12.91 6.98 -8.44
N LYS A 386 -13.06 6.02 -9.36
CA LYS A 386 -13.58 6.28 -10.72
C LYS A 386 -15.01 6.83 -10.71
N GLN A 387 -15.86 6.36 -9.80
CA GLN A 387 -17.25 6.84 -9.68
C GLN A 387 -17.29 8.27 -9.12
N ILE A 388 -16.49 8.58 -8.10
CA ILE A 388 -16.37 9.92 -7.55
C ILE A 388 -15.81 10.90 -8.60
N ASP A 389 -14.75 10.52 -9.31
CA ASP A 389 -14.12 11.37 -10.34
C ASP A 389 -15.06 11.65 -11.52
N LYS A 390 -16.11 10.81 -11.72
CA LYS A 390 -17.19 11.00 -12.71
C LYS A 390 -18.37 11.82 -12.18
N GLY A 391 -18.36 12.24 -10.91
CA GLY A 391 -19.49 12.96 -10.29
C GLY A 391 -20.56 12.05 -9.67
N GLY A 392 -20.26 10.77 -9.47
CA GLY A 392 -21.13 9.81 -8.80
C GLY A 392 -22.25 9.22 -9.71
N PRO A 393 -23.25 8.53 -9.13
CA PRO A 393 -23.25 8.07 -7.74
C PRO A 393 -22.28 6.92 -7.50
N ILE A 394 -21.86 6.72 -6.22
CA ILE A 394 -21.20 5.49 -5.82
C ILE A 394 -22.23 4.36 -5.75
N THR A 395 -21.86 3.16 -6.23
CA THR A 395 -22.73 2.00 -6.19
C THR A 395 -22.28 0.99 -5.16
N ILE A 396 -23.17 0.59 -4.24
CA ILE A 396 -22.95 -0.41 -3.20
C ILE A 396 -24.00 -1.52 -3.35
N THR A 397 -23.60 -2.76 -3.14
CA THR A 397 -24.48 -3.91 -3.35
C THR A 397 -25.45 -4.16 -2.19
N HIS A 398 -25.06 -3.84 -0.95
CA HIS A 398 -25.92 -3.95 0.23
C HIS A 398 -25.46 -2.95 1.32
N PRO A 399 -26.37 -2.33 2.08
CA PRO A 399 -26.00 -1.32 3.11
C PRO A 399 -25.14 -1.90 4.24
N ASP A 400 -25.33 -3.16 4.60
CA ASP A 400 -24.62 -3.82 5.70
C ASP A 400 -23.44 -4.68 5.24
N ILE A 401 -23.07 -4.61 3.98
CA ILE A 401 -21.94 -5.40 3.47
C ILE A 401 -20.64 -4.98 4.14
N THR A 402 -19.91 -5.96 4.66
CA THR A 402 -18.60 -5.75 5.27
C THR A 402 -17.52 -6.54 4.55
N ARG A 403 -16.28 -6.06 4.61
CA ARG A 403 -15.10 -6.77 4.07
C ARG A 403 -13.92 -6.56 5.00
N PHE A 404 -13.06 -7.57 5.05
CA PHE A 404 -11.75 -7.43 5.65
C PHE A 404 -10.80 -6.79 4.66
N PHE A 405 -9.89 -5.95 5.16
CA PHE A 405 -8.89 -5.29 4.33
C PHE A 405 -7.48 -5.40 4.92
N MET A 406 -6.52 -5.62 4.05
CA MET A 406 -5.09 -5.61 4.33
C MET A 406 -4.36 -4.79 3.27
N THR A 407 -3.19 -4.28 3.54
CA THR A 407 -2.37 -3.65 2.49
C THR A 407 -1.70 -4.73 1.63
N ILE A 408 -1.45 -4.43 0.34
CA ILE A 408 -0.77 -5.37 -0.55
C ILE A 408 0.64 -5.73 -0.03
N PRO A 409 1.48 -4.75 0.40
CA PRO A 409 2.78 -5.07 0.98
C PRO A 409 2.71 -5.97 2.22
N GLU A 410 1.72 -5.73 3.11
CA GLU A 410 1.49 -6.57 4.29
C GLU A 410 1.15 -8.01 3.89
N ALA A 411 0.21 -8.19 2.97
CA ALA A 411 -0.17 -9.53 2.49
C ALA A 411 1.03 -10.27 1.90
N CYS A 412 1.82 -9.62 1.06
CA CYS A 412 2.98 -10.23 0.41
C CYS A 412 4.09 -10.61 1.39
N GLN A 413 4.31 -9.81 2.42
CA GLN A 413 5.26 -10.17 3.47
C GLN A 413 4.79 -11.40 4.25
N LEU A 414 3.51 -11.45 4.65
CA LEU A 414 2.96 -12.61 5.36
C LEU A 414 2.97 -13.87 4.49
N VAL A 415 2.78 -13.75 3.16
CA VAL A 415 2.93 -14.87 2.21
C VAL A 415 4.36 -15.40 2.20
N GLN A 416 5.36 -14.52 2.21
CA GLN A 416 6.77 -14.93 2.28
C GLN A 416 7.10 -15.57 3.63
N GLU A 417 6.64 -14.98 4.75
CA GLU A 417 6.83 -15.57 6.09
C GLU A 417 6.22 -16.97 6.18
N ALA A 418 4.94 -17.13 5.76
CA ALA A 418 4.27 -18.41 5.72
C ALA A 418 5.02 -19.42 4.84
N GLY A 419 5.51 -18.97 3.68
CA GLY A 419 6.30 -19.79 2.76
C GLY A 419 7.60 -20.30 3.38
N ILE A 420 8.28 -19.48 4.17
CA ILE A 420 9.55 -19.88 4.77
C ILE A 420 9.35 -20.75 5.99
N MET A 421 8.36 -20.44 6.85
CA MET A 421 8.08 -21.21 8.06
C MET A 421 7.40 -22.55 7.81
N GLY A 422 6.62 -22.68 6.70
CA GLY A 422 5.81 -23.85 6.41
C GLY A 422 6.65 -25.10 6.09
N ASN A 423 6.16 -26.24 6.57
CA ASN A 423 6.79 -27.56 6.36
C ASN A 423 6.07 -28.40 5.31
N GLY A 424 4.89 -27.95 4.86
CA GLY A 424 4.06 -28.57 3.83
C GLY A 424 2.75 -29.18 4.37
N GLY A 425 1.68 -28.95 3.61
CA GLY A 425 0.32 -29.39 3.96
C GLY A 425 -0.49 -28.41 4.80
N GLU A 426 0.13 -27.31 5.25
CA GLU A 426 -0.55 -26.29 6.06
C GLU A 426 -1.32 -25.31 5.18
N ILE A 427 -2.46 -24.84 5.72
CA ILE A 427 -3.17 -23.66 5.24
C ILE A 427 -3.01 -22.54 6.28
N TYR A 428 -2.23 -21.53 5.92
CA TYR A 428 -2.02 -20.36 6.75
C TYR A 428 -3.11 -19.33 6.54
N VAL A 429 -3.70 -18.86 7.62
CA VAL A 429 -4.73 -17.83 7.65
C VAL A 429 -4.17 -16.58 8.29
N PHE A 430 -4.29 -15.44 7.62
CA PHE A 430 -3.77 -14.18 8.12
C PHE A 430 -4.80 -13.42 8.94
N ASP A 431 -4.36 -12.84 10.05
CA ASP A 431 -5.20 -11.95 10.85
C ASP A 431 -5.54 -10.68 10.04
N MET A 432 -6.81 -10.57 9.69
CA MET A 432 -7.34 -9.46 8.91
C MET A 432 -7.81 -8.28 9.79
N GLY A 433 -7.74 -8.41 11.13
CA GLY A 433 -8.29 -7.43 12.06
C GLY A 433 -9.80 -7.27 11.91
N GLU A 434 -10.31 -6.06 12.17
CA GLU A 434 -11.74 -5.78 12.10
C GLU A 434 -12.26 -5.65 10.66
N SER A 435 -13.48 -6.12 10.44
CA SER A 435 -14.18 -5.93 9.18
C SER A 435 -14.68 -4.50 9.02
N VAL A 436 -14.67 -3.98 7.81
CA VAL A 436 -15.05 -2.60 7.48
C VAL A 436 -16.36 -2.59 6.71
N LYS A 437 -17.34 -1.77 7.14
CA LYS A 437 -18.56 -1.53 6.37
C LYS A 437 -18.23 -0.76 5.09
N ILE A 438 -18.66 -1.30 3.94
CA ILE A 438 -18.39 -0.69 2.62
C ILE A 438 -19.10 0.67 2.48
N MET A 439 -20.26 0.85 3.14
CA MET A 439 -20.95 2.13 3.22
C MET A 439 -20.07 3.21 3.88
N ASP A 440 -19.44 2.88 5.01
CA ASP A 440 -18.57 3.82 5.73
C ASP A 440 -17.30 4.13 4.93
N LEU A 441 -16.76 3.11 4.25
CA LEU A 441 -15.63 3.28 3.33
C LEU A 441 -15.97 4.26 2.19
N ALA A 442 -17.15 4.11 1.57
CA ALA A 442 -17.61 5.00 0.50
C ALA A 442 -17.73 6.45 0.99
N LYS A 443 -18.38 6.67 2.14
CA LYS A 443 -18.50 7.99 2.76
C LYS A 443 -17.13 8.61 3.05
N GLN A 444 -16.20 7.82 3.61
CA GLN A 444 -14.82 8.28 3.87
C GLN A 444 -14.11 8.67 2.58
N MET A 445 -14.28 7.92 1.49
CA MET A 445 -13.64 8.24 0.21
C MET A 445 -14.19 9.52 -0.43
N ILE A 446 -15.50 9.77 -0.36
CA ILE A 446 -16.11 11.03 -0.79
C ILE A 446 -15.45 12.21 -0.02
N ARG A 447 -15.34 12.09 1.29
CA ARG A 447 -14.75 13.09 2.19
C ARG A 447 -13.27 13.36 1.90
N LEU A 448 -12.48 12.30 1.66
CA LEU A 448 -11.06 12.44 1.31
C LEU A 448 -10.83 13.24 0.03
N LYS A 449 -11.82 13.26 -0.87
CA LYS A 449 -11.82 14.11 -2.08
C LYS A 449 -12.29 15.53 -1.81
N GLY A 450 -12.71 15.87 -0.58
CA GLY A 450 -13.26 17.18 -0.20
C GLY A 450 -14.70 17.40 -0.67
N LEU A 451 -15.46 16.31 -0.83
CA LEU A 451 -16.85 16.30 -1.27
C LEU A 451 -17.77 15.81 -0.14
N SER A 452 -19.04 16.18 -0.18
CA SER A 452 -20.06 15.86 0.81
C SER A 452 -21.02 14.77 0.31
N TYR A 453 -21.47 13.90 1.23
CA TYR A 453 -22.55 12.94 1.01
C TYR A 453 -23.79 13.43 1.77
N PRO A 454 -24.98 13.45 1.17
CA PRO A 454 -25.29 13.06 -0.21
C PRO A 454 -25.22 14.24 -1.22
N GLU A 455 -24.87 15.47 -0.81
CA GLU A 455 -25.03 16.71 -1.55
C GLU A 455 -24.23 16.76 -2.86
N ASP A 456 -22.94 16.36 -2.81
CA ASP A 456 -22.06 16.36 -3.99
C ASP A 456 -22.06 14.98 -4.68
N ILE A 457 -21.99 13.91 -3.89
CA ILE A 457 -21.95 12.53 -4.38
C ILE A 457 -22.94 11.67 -3.58
N ASP A 458 -23.90 11.08 -4.29
CA ASP A 458 -24.86 10.15 -3.70
C ASP A 458 -24.35 8.70 -3.72
N ILE A 459 -24.94 7.84 -2.88
CA ILE A 459 -24.64 6.40 -2.79
C ILE A 459 -25.90 5.60 -3.13
N LYS A 460 -25.85 4.82 -4.20
CA LYS A 460 -26.96 3.99 -4.68
C LYS A 460 -26.76 2.53 -4.29
N ILE A 461 -27.81 1.92 -3.71
CA ILE A 461 -27.85 0.48 -3.45
C ILE A 461 -28.36 -0.22 -4.71
N VAL A 462 -27.56 -1.17 -5.25
CA VAL A 462 -27.85 -1.85 -6.52
C VAL A 462 -28.27 -3.32 -6.37
N GLY A 463 -28.26 -3.87 -5.14
CA GLY A 463 -28.55 -5.28 -4.86
C GLY A 463 -27.30 -6.16 -4.91
N LEU A 464 -27.39 -7.31 -4.22
CA LEU A 464 -26.29 -8.30 -4.19
C LEU A 464 -26.11 -8.94 -5.59
N ARG A 465 -24.88 -9.11 -5.98
CA ARG A 465 -24.50 -9.78 -7.23
C ARG A 465 -24.52 -11.32 -7.03
N PRO A 466 -24.61 -12.10 -8.11
CA PRO A 466 -24.47 -13.55 -8.03
C PRO A 466 -23.20 -13.96 -7.27
N GLY A 467 -23.37 -14.86 -6.31
CA GLY A 467 -22.28 -15.40 -5.49
C GLY A 467 -21.76 -14.47 -4.38
N GLU A 468 -22.32 -13.28 -4.19
CA GLU A 468 -21.81 -12.30 -3.23
C GLU A 468 -22.36 -12.53 -1.82
N LYS A 469 -21.43 -12.65 -0.82
CA LYS A 469 -21.77 -12.71 0.61
C LYS A 469 -21.90 -11.30 1.21
N ILE A 470 -22.80 -11.13 2.19
CA ILE A 470 -22.85 -9.90 3.01
C ILE A 470 -21.63 -9.83 3.93
N TYR A 471 -21.28 -10.95 4.56
CA TYR A 471 -20.13 -11.09 5.46
C TYR A 471 -19.19 -12.18 4.94
N GLU A 472 -17.89 -11.94 4.98
CA GLU A 472 -16.87 -12.94 4.63
C GLU A 472 -16.34 -13.62 5.89
N GLU A 473 -15.95 -14.89 5.78
CA GLU A 473 -15.43 -15.73 6.83
C GLU A 473 -13.97 -16.06 6.58
N LEU A 474 -13.13 -16.00 7.59
CA LEU A 474 -11.71 -16.37 7.47
C LEU A 474 -11.49 -17.87 7.70
N LEU A 475 -12.38 -18.50 8.46
CA LEU A 475 -12.35 -19.91 8.86
C LEU A 475 -13.72 -20.54 8.67
N ALA A 476 -13.77 -21.81 8.29
CA ALA A 476 -15.00 -22.57 8.36
C ALA A 476 -15.35 -22.92 9.82
N SER A 477 -16.64 -23.19 10.09
CA SER A 477 -17.14 -23.47 11.44
C SER A 477 -16.51 -24.71 12.10
N ASP A 478 -15.98 -25.62 11.30
CA ASP A 478 -15.30 -26.85 11.70
C ASP A 478 -13.76 -26.77 11.64
N GLU A 479 -13.22 -25.66 11.14
CA GLU A 479 -11.78 -25.40 11.11
C GLU A 479 -11.31 -24.76 12.43
N ASN A 480 -10.54 -25.50 13.23
CA ASN A 480 -9.81 -24.96 14.37
C ASN A 480 -8.48 -24.37 13.90
N THR A 481 -7.99 -23.34 14.61
CA THR A 481 -6.68 -22.75 14.33
C THR A 481 -5.65 -23.10 15.39
N GLU A 482 -4.41 -23.24 14.96
CA GLU A 482 -3.22 -23.25 15.80
C GLU A 482 -2.45 -21.94 15.63
N LYS A 483 -1.94 -21.39 16.74
CA LYS A 483 -1.07 -20.22 16.70
C LYS A 483 0.30 -20.58 16.17
N THR A 484 0.89 -19.72 15.36
CA THR A 484 2.30 -19.82 14.99
C THR A 484 3.15 -18.92 15.90
N HIS A 485 4.46 -18.89 15.69
CA HIS A 485 5.33 -17.92 16.33
C HIS A 485 5.11 -16.47 15.83
N HIS A 486 4.41 -16.30 14.70
CA HIS A 486 4.08 -14.99 14.14
C HIS A 486 2.66 -14.57 14.56
N GLU A 487 2.52 -13.42 15.23
CA GLU A 487 1.25 -12.96 15.81
C GLU A 487 0.09 -12.85 14.81
N LYS A 488 0.38 -12.59 13.52
CA LYS A 488 -0.62 -12.39 12.47
C LYS A 488 -0.86 -13.61 11.59
N ILE A 489 -0.22 -14.74 11.86
CA ILE A 489 -0.33 -15.95 11.05
C ILE A 489 -0.81 -17.10 11.93
N MET A 490 -1.90 -17.73 11.53
CA MET A 490 -2.49 -18.92 12.16
C MET A 490 -2.48 -20.08 11.16
N ILE A 491 -2.48 -21.32 11.64
CA ILE A 491 -2.64 -22.52 10.82
C ILE A 491 -4.08 -23.00 10.95
N ALA A 492 -4.80 -23.16 9.84
CA ALA A 492 -6.09 -23.84 9.83
C ALA A 492 -5.87 -25.37 9.82
N LYS A 493 -6.51 -26.05 10.74
CA LYS A 493 -6.56 -27.51 10.74
C LYS A 493 -7.59 -27.99 9.73
N VAL A 494 -7.12 -28.41 8.58
CA VAL A 494 -7.99 -28.93 7.53
C VAL A 494 -8.16 -30.44 7.69
N ASN A 495 -9.41 -30.90 7.55
CA ASN A 495 -9.70 -32.34 7.53
C ASN A 495 -9.15 -32.96 6.22
N THR A 496 -8.17 -33.82 6.36
CA THR A 496 -7.50 -34.51 5.24
C THR A 496 -8.15 -35.87 4.90
N LYS A 497 -9.35 -36.15 5.42
CA LYS A 497 -10.08 -37.36 5.05
C LYS A 497 -10.48 -37.32 3.58
N ASP A 498 -10.42 -38.48 2.91
CA ASP A 498 -10.87 -38.67 1.52
C ASP A 498 -10.10 -37.88 0.44
N VAL A 499 -8.87 -37.45 0.74
CA VAL A 499 -8.06 -36.63 -0.18
C VAL A 499 -7.82 -37.35 -1.50
N GLU A 500 -7.57 -38.68 -1.51
CA GLU A 500 -7.34 -39.45 -2.73
C GLU A 500 -8.61 -39.54 -3.59
N GLN A 501 -9.78 -39.70 -2.98
CA GLN A 501 -11.05 -39.68 -3.74
C GLN A 501 -11.32 -38.32 -4.35
N LYS A 502 -11.02 -37.25 -3.61
CA LYS A 502 -11.13 -35.91 -4.12
C LYS A 502 -10.15 -35.63 -5.27
N ARG A 503 -8.94 -36.18 -5.20
CA ARG A 503 -7.94 -36.10 -6.27
C ARG A 503 -8.45 -36.70 -7.56
N LEU A 504 -9.05 -37.91 -7.52
CA LEU A 504 -9.64 -38.53 -8.71
C LEU A 504 -10.73 -37.65 -9.33
N LYS A 505 -11.60 -37.04 -8.52
CA LYS A 505 -12.61 -36.10 -9.02
C LYS A 505 -12.01 -34.81 -9.58
N ILE A 506 -10.87 -34.36 -9.06
CA ILE A 506 -10.14 -33.21 -9.61
C ILE A 506 -9.56 -33.54 -10.97
N ASP A 507 -8.99 -34.75 -11.13
CA ASP A 507 -8.51 -35.25 -12.43
C ASP A 507 -9.66 -35.30 -13.44
N GLU A 508 -10.84 -35.84 -13.03
CA GLU A 508 -12.05 -35.87 -13.85
C GLU A 508 -12.52 -34.45 -14.23
N LEU A 509 -12.53 -33.50 -13.29
CA LEU A 509 -12.89 -32.12 -13.53
C LEU A 509 -11.95 -31.44 -14.55
N CYS A 510 -10.65 -31.68 -14.43
CA CYS A 510 -9.66 -31.14 -15.38
C CYS A 510 -9.80 -31.79 -16.78
N GLN A 511 -10.07 -33.07 -16.85
CA GLN A 511 -10.35 -33.76 -18.12
C GLN A 511 -11.66 -33.27 -18.76
N LEU A 512 -12.72 -33.05 -17.95
CA LEU A 512 -13.97 -32.50 -18.40
C LEU A 512 -13.74 -31.14 -19.07
N VAL A 513 -13.05 -30.22 -18.39
CA VAL A 513 -12.79 -28.86 -18.91
C VAL A 513 -11.98 -28.89 -20.19
N GLN A 514 -10.99 -29.78 -20.35
CA GLN A 514 -10.23 -29.92 -21.61
C GLN A 514 -11.07 -30.31 -22.81
N ARG A 515 -12.19 -31.03 -22.61
CA ARG A 515 -13.07 -31.55 -23.67
C ARG A 515 -14.39 -30.80 -23.77
N ALA A 516 -14.71 -29.98 -22.76
CA ALA A 516 -16.01 -29.35 -22.62
C ALA A 516 -16.22 -28.20 -23.62
N ASN A 517 -17.47 -28.02 -24.02
CA ASN A 517 -17.91 -26.77 -24.62
C ASN A 517 -18.21 -25.76 -23.48
N PRO A 518 -17.56 -24.59 -23.44
CA PRO A 518 -17.70 -23.62 -22.34
C PRO A 518 -19.16 -23.24 -22.02
N GLU A 519 -20.01 -23.12 -23.04
CA GLU A 519 -21.40 -22.71 -22.85
C GLU A 519 -22.32 -23.89 -22.46
N LYS A 520 -22.10 -25.08 -23.03
CA LYS A 520 -23.00 -26.22 -22.84
C LYS A 520 -22.76 -26.96 -21.52
N ASN A 521 -21.53 -26.97 -21.01
CA ASN A 521 -21.15 -27.79 -19.87
C ASN A 521 -21.07 -27.01 -18.54
N LYS A 522 -21.57 -25.78 -18.47
CA LYS A 522 -21.51 -24.97 -17.23
C LYS A 522 -22.09 -25.67 -16.00
N MET A 523 -23.27 -26.29 -16.16
CA MET A 523 -23.93 -26.98 -15.05
C MET A 523 -23.16 -28.23 -14.60
N GLU A 524 -22.62 -29.00 -15.55
CA GLU A 524 -21.85 -30.21 -15.29
C GLU A 524 -20.53 -29.89 -14.55
N ILE A 525 -19.82 -28.87 -15.01
CA ILE A 525 -18.59 -28.38 -14.36
C ILE A 525 -18.88 -27.99 -12.90
N VAL A 526 -19.92 -27.19 -12.64
CA VAL A 526 -20.27 -26.73 -11.29
C VAL A 526 -20.81 -27.88 -10.43
N ALA A 527 -21.54 -28.85 -11.00
CA ALA A 527 -21.99 -30.04 -10.28
C ALA A 527 -20.80 -30.87 -9.78
N LEU A 528 -19.77 -31.06 -10.61
CA LEU A 528 -18.56 -31.78 -10.22
C LEU A 528 -17.74 -30.99 -9.17
N MET A 529 -17.69 -29.66 -9.28
CA MET A 529 -17.10 -28.82 -8.21
C MET A 529 -17.82 -29.01 -6.87
N LYS A 530 -19.16 -29.05 -6.84
CA LYS A 530 -19.95 -29.31 -5.63
C LYS A 530 -19.71 -30.72 -5.08
N ALA A 531 -19.45 -31.69 -5.92
CA ALA A 531 -19.10 -33.05 -5.51
C ALA A 531 -17.68 -33.15 -4.88
N ILE A 532 -16.77 -32.24 -5.22
CA ILE A 532 -15.43 -32.13 -4.62
C ILE A 532 -15.49 -31.30 -3.33
N VAL A 533 -16.30 -30.24 -3.32
CA VAL A 533 -16.47 -29.27 -2.23
C VAL A 533 -17.94 -29.29 -1.76
N PRO A 534 -18.33 -30.23 -0.88
CA PRO A 534 -19.73 -30.35 -0.45
C PRO A 534 -20.27 -29.14 0.29
N GLU A 535 -19.39 -28.33 0.89
CA GLU A 535 -19.72 -27.06 1.54
C GLU A 535 -20.03 -25.91 0.54
N PHE A 536 -19.81 -26.09 -0.74
CA PHE A 536 -20.14 -25.10 -1.76
C PHE A 536 -21.65 -24.98 -1.94
N ARG A 537 -22.23 -23.86 -1.47
CA ARG A 537 -23.63 -23.48 -1.62
C ARG A 537 -23.74 -22.19 -2.41
N SER A 538 -24.32 -22.27 -3.62
CA SER A 538 -24.48 -21.11 -4.48
C SER A 538 -25.45 -20.09 -3.87
N GLN A 539 -25.19 -18.79 -4.07
CA GLN A 539 -26.09 -17.72 -3.61
C GLN A 539 -26.37 -16.74 -4.76
N ASN A 540 -27.63 -16.40 -4.97
CA ASN A 540 -28.11 -15.52 -6.05
C ASN A 540 -27.59 -15.94 -7.44
N SER A 541 -27.48 -17.25 -7.69
CA SER A 541 -26.87 -17.83 -8.90
C SER A 541 -27.77 -18.89 -9.52
N ILE A 542 -27.66 -19.08 -10.83
CA ILE A 542 -28.34 -20.17 -11.55
C ILE A 542 -27.93 -21.54 -11.04
N PHE A 543 -26.77 -21.65 -10.36
CA PHE A 543 -26.24 -22.89 -9.83
C PHE A 543 -26.84 -23.30 -8.48
N GLU A 544 -27.76 -22.52 -7.91
CA GLU A 544 -28.56 -22.92 -6.74
C GLU A 544 -29.39 -24.17 -7.02
N SER A 545 -29.80 -24.38 -8.27
CA SER A 545 -30.52 -25.57 -8.69
C SER A 545 -29.71 -26.88 -8.50
N LEU A 546 -28.41 -26.79 -8.33
CA LEU A 546 -27.51 -27.92 -8.06
C LEU A 546 -27.27 -28.13 -6.55
N ASP A 547 -27.79 -27.26 -5.68
CA ASP A 547 -27.66 -27.42 -4.23
C ASP A 547 -28.61 -28.52 -3.76
N PRO A 548 -28.19 -29.38 -2.79
CA PRO A 548 -29.12 -30.31 -2.16
C PRO A 548 -30.27 -29.55 -1.51
N LEU A 549 -31.46 -30.09 -1.63
CA LEU A 549 -32.66 -29.55 -1.00
C LEU A 549 -32.36 -29.27 0.47
N LYS A 550 -32.69 -28.07 0.95
CA LYS A 550 -32.63 -27.78 2.39
C LYS A 550 -33.53 -28.77 3.09
N GLU A 551 -32.94 -29.60 3.96
CA GLU A 551 -33.76 -30.36 4.89
C GLU A 551 -34.66 -29.37 5.66
N PRO A 552 -35.96 -29.61 5.77
CA PRO A 552 -36.81 -28.74 6.55
C PRO A 552 -36.24 -28.71 7.96
N LEU A 553 -36.01 -27.52 8.47
CA LEU A 553 -35.67 -27.30 9.88
C LEU A 553 -36.78 -27.93 10.75
N ASN A 554 -36.50 -29.09 11.37
CA ASN A 554 -37.32 -29.70 12.38
C ASN A 554 -37.30 -28.86 13.65
#